data_018766c9fbceafac8a1bc9038243409e
#
_entry.id   018766c9fbceafac8a1bc9038243409e
#
_cell.length_a   1.000
_cell.length_b   1.000
_cell.length_c   1.000
_cell.angle_alpha   90.00
_cell.angle_beta   90.00
_cell.angle_gamma   90.00
#
_symmetry.space_group_name_H-M   'P 1'
#
loop_
_entity.id
_entity.type
_entity.pdbx_description
1 polymer ?
#
loop_
_entity_poly.entity_id
_entity_poly.type
_entity_poly.pdbx_seq_one_letter_code
_entity_poly.pdbx_strand_id
1 'polypeptide(L)'
;ASVDFKTLVSFISGSNDRWGELFEAVSPRIITGLLTVAGRQLADFMASLDLMDEAYYAVTWAGEMRSKNWFDIAREYTEIWHHQQQIREAVSAHPITDKKYLAPVIDTLIRATPYWYGPLDARPNTMLGITITGDSGGCWILKREAGGWELYNGASPDIDDEIVMSDDTAWRFLTRSISRAAGG
;
A
#
# COMPACT_ATOMS: atom_id res chain seq x y z
N ALA A 1 -5.71 -25.00 6.98
CA ALA A 1 -4.27 -24.83 7.21
C ALA A 1 -3.87 -23.53 6.53
N SER A 2 -3.43 -22.53 7.27
CA SER A 2 -2.92 -21.28 6.71
C SER A 2 -1.66 -21.59 5.90
N VAL A 3 -1.65 -21.17 4.65
CA VAL A 3 -0.45 -21.21 3.81
C VAL A 3 0.53 -20.19 4.39
N ASP A 4 1.78 -20.59 4.64
CA ASP A 4 2.79 -19.64 5.14
C ASP A 4 3.10 -18.58 4.07
N PHE A 5 3.50 -17.40 4.51
CA PHE A 5 3.74 -16.24 3.65
C PHE A 5 4.75 -16.52 2.53
N LYS A 6 5.83 -17.25 2.82
CA LYS A 6 6.88 -17.55 1.84
C LYS A 6 6.34 -18.45 0.72
N THR A 7 5.55 -19.43 1.07
CA THR A 7 4.89 -20.34 0.12
C THR A 7 3.89 -19.56 -0.76
N LEU A 8 3.10 -18.65 -0.16
CA LEU A 8 2.17 -17.79 -0.89
C LEU A 8 2.90 -16.88 -1.89
N VAL A 9 3.95 -16.19 -1.46
CA VAL A 9 4.75 -15.32 -2.34
C VAL A 9 5.37 -16.12 -3.49
N SER A 10 5.93 -17.30 -3.22
CA SER A 10 6.50 -18.16 -4.26
C SER A 10 5.44 -18.62 -5.27
N PHE A 11 4.23 -18.93 -4.81
CA PHE A 11 3.12 -19.29 -5.68
C PHE A 11 2.69 -18.12 -6.57
N ILE A 12 2.52 -16.93 -5.99
CA ILE A 12 2.13 -15.71 -6.72
C ILE A 12 3.19 -15.37 -7.76
N SER A 13 4.47 -15.33 -7.37
CA SER A 13 5.59 -15.01 -8.30
C SER A 13 5.64 -16.01 -9.45
N GLY A 14 5.61 -17.31 -9.17
CA GLY A 14 5.62 -18.32 -10.23
C GLY A 14 4.35 -18.34 -11.10
N SER A 15 3.23 -17.84 -10.60
CA SER A 15 2.03 -17.62 -11.40
C SER A 15 2.19 -16.40 -12.31
N ASN A 16 2.72 -15.29 -11.79
CA ASN A 16 2.96 -14.09 -12.57
C ASN A 16 3.96 -14.34 -13.71
N ASP A 17 5.05 -15.07 -13.46
CA ASP A 17 6.02 -15.43 -14.49
C ASP A 17 5.36 -16.21 -15.63
N ARG A 18 4.57 -17.24 -15.29
CA ARG A 18 3.83 -18.04 -16.30
C ARG A 18 2.81 -17.23 -17.08
N TRP A 19 2.09 -16.31 -16.42
CA TRP A 19 1.18 -15.40 -17.10
C TRP A 19 1.95 -14.46 -18.03
N GLY A 20 3.10 -13.90 -17.58
CA GLY A 20 3.98 -13.09 -18.42
C GLY A 20 4.36 -13.80 -19.71
N GLU A 21 4.90 -15.03 -19.62
CA GLU A 21 5.26 -15.85 -20.76
C GLU A 21 4.08 -16.12 -21.72
N LEU A 22 2.92 -16.47 -21.18
CA LEU A 22 1.72 -16.73 -21.98
C LEU A 22 1.23 -15.47 -22.73
N PHE A 23 1.34 -14.30 -22.11
CA PHE A 23 0.83 -13.06 -22.69
C PHE A 23 1.83 -12.37 -23.65
N GLU A 24 3.09 -12.80 -23.72
CA GLU A 24 4.06 -12.29 -24.70
C GLU A 24 3.56 -12.43 -26.15
N ALA A 25 2.85 -13.51 -26.46
CA ALA A 25 2.29 -13.77 -27.79
C ALA A 25 0.88 -13.19 -27.99
N VAL A 26 0.30 -12.57 -26.98
CA VAL A 26 -1.06 -12.03 -27.04
C VAL A 26 -1.04 -10.55 -27.41
N SER A 27 -1.88 -10.15 -28.37
CA SER A 27 -1.92 -8.75 -28.78
C SER A 27 -2.39 -7.82 -27.64
N PRO A 28 -1.83 -6.60 -27.52
CA PRO A 28 -2.24 -5.63 -26.48
C PRO A 28 -3.75 -5.35 -26.47
N ARG A 29 -4.39 -5.40 -27.62
CA ARG A 29 -5.85 -5.22 -27.71
C ARG A 29 -6.63 -6.32 -27.00
N ILE A 30 -6.19 -7.57 -27.10
CA ILE A 30 -6.83 -8.70 -26.41
C ILE A 30 -6.57 -8.57 -24.90
N ILE A 31 -5.33 -8.27 -24.50
CA ILE A 31 -4.97 -8.06 -23.08
C ILE A 31 -5.84 -6.97 -22.46
N THR A 32 -5.98 -5.82 -23.13
CA THR A 32 -6.84 -4.72 -22.66
C THR A 32 -8.31 -5.14 -22.52
N GLY A 33 -8.81 -5.96 -23.45
CA GLY A 33 -10.17 -6.50 -23.36
C GLY A 33 -10.34 -7.42 -22.16
N LEU A 34 -9.39 -8.33 -21.93
CA LEU A 34 -9.41 -9.24 -20.78
C LEU A 34 -9.32 -8.48 -19.45
N LEU A 35 -8.42 -7.49 -19.35
CA LEU A 35 -8.29 -6.64 -18.16
C LEU A 35 -9.57 -5.87 -17.87
N THR A 36 -10.27 -5.40 -18.91
CA THR A 36 -11.56 -4.68 -18.75
C THR A 36 -12.63 -5.60 -18.14
N VAL A 37 -12.72 -6.85 -18.61
CA VAL A 37 -13.69 -7.82 -18.08
C VAL A 37 -13.31 -8.25 -16.67
N ALA A 38 -12.05 -8.66 -16.46
CA ALA A 38 -11.57 -9.12 -15.17
C ALA A 38 -11.66 -8.03 -14.10
N GLY A 39 -11.30 -6.78 -14.44
CA GLY A 39 -11.39 -5.66 -13.52
C GLY A 39 -12.82 -5.36 -13.05
N ARG A 40 -13.81 -5.48 -13.94
CA ARG A 40 -15.23 -5.36 -13.55
C ARG A 40 -15.65 -6.48 -12.60
N GLN A 41 -15.32 -7.71 -12.94
CA GLN A 41 -15.64 -8.87 -12.09
C GLN A 41 -14.99 -8.75 -10.71
N LEU A 42 -13.74 -8.29 -10.65
CA LEU A 42 -13.05 -8.04 -9.38
C LEU A 42 -13.74 -6.95 -8.57
N ALA A 43 -14.11 -5.83 -9.21
CA ALA A 43 -14.82 -4.74 -8.54
C ALA A 43 -16.18 -5.18 -8.00
N ASP A 44 -16.96 -5.95 -8.78
CA ASP A 44 -18.26 -6.50 -8.36
C ASP A 44 -18.08 -7.49 -7.18
N PHE A 45 -17.06 -8.32 -7.23
CA PHE A 45 -16.73 -9.23 -6.13
C PHE A 45 -16.38 -8.45 -4.85
N MET A 46 -15.48 -7.49 -4.93
CA MET A 46 -15.08 -6.66 -3.78
C MET A 46 -16.27 -5.90 -3.19
N ALA A 47 -17.15 -5.36 -4.04
CA ALA A 47 -18.36 -4.66 -3.60
C ALA A 47 -19.38 -5.57 -2.89
N SER A 48 -19.30 -6.88 -3.10
CA SER A 48 -20.19 -7.86 -2.46
C SER A 48 -19.72 -8.31 -1.07
N LEU A 49 -18.48 -8.01 -0.69
CA LEU A 49 -17.90 -8.43 0.59
C LEU A 49 -18.39 -7.58 1.75
N ASP A 50 -18.66 -8.20 2.90
CA ASP A 50 -18.78 -7.45 4.16
C ASP A 50 -17.40 -6.95 4.58
N LEU A 51 -17.27 -5.63 4.70
CA LEU A 51 -16.00 -4.97 4.99
C LEU A 51 -15.39 -5.38 6.34
N MET A 52 -16.23 -5.82 7.28
CA MET A 52 -15.79 -6.17 8.64
C MET A 52 -15.58 -7.68 8.81
N ASP A 53 -15.89 -8.48 7.83
CA ASP A 53 -15.56 -9.91 7.84
C ASP A 53 -14.06 -10.13 7.64
N GLU A 54 -13.59 -11.32 8.00
CA GLU A 54 -12.21 -11.72 7.82
C GLU A 54 -11.89 -11.91 6.34
N ALA A 55 -10.81 -11.27 5.89
CA ALA A 55 -10.31 -11.38 4.54
C ALA A 55 -9.70 -12.75 4.28
N TYR A 56 -9.76 -13.18 3.02
CA TYR A 56 -9.12 -14.43 2.60
C TYR A 56 -7.59 -14.36 2.72
N TYR A 57 -7.00 -13.19 2.44
CA TYR A 57 -5.57 -12.93 2.63
C TYR A 57 -5.34 -11.85 3.68
N ALA A 58 -4.34 -12.08 4.53
CA ALA A 58 -3.87 -11.08 5.47
C ALA A 58 -2.96 -10.05 4.78
N VAL A 59 -3.01 -8.81 5.22
CA VAL A 59 -2.14 -7.72 4.75
C VAL A 59 -0.79 -7.82 5.48
N THR A 60 0.00 -8.80 5.09
CA THR A 60 1.22 -9.21 5.81
C THR A 60 2.33 -8.18 5.78
N TRP A 61 2.41 -7.33 4.74
CA TRP A 61 3.38 -6.24 4.69
C TRP A 61 3.11 -5.12 5.71
N ALA A 62 1.89 -5.05 6.25
CA ALA A 62 1.53 -4.21 7.39
C ALA A 62 1.65 -4.94 8.74
N GLY A 63 2.18 -6.17 8.75
CA GLY A 63 2.38 -6.97 9.96
C GLY A 63 1.16 -7.75 10.43
N GLU A 64 0.07 -7.75 9.67
CA GLU A 64 -1.14 -8.48 10.05
C GLU A 64 -1.03 -9.97 9.75
N MET A 65 -1.49 -10.79 10.69
CA MET A 65 -1.66 -12.24 10.50
C MET A 65 -3.08 -12.61 10.05
N ARG A 66 -4.03 -11.72 10.28
CA ARG A 66 -5.44 -11.78 9.87
C ARG A 66 -5.91 -10.36 9.61
N SER A 67 -6.55 -10.13 8.49
CA SER A 67 -7.07 -8.82 8.10
C SER A 67 -8.57 -8.83 7.95
N LYS A 68 -9.18 -7.65 7.96
CA LYS A 68 -10.55 -7.44 7.54
C LYS A 68 -10.61 -7.17 6.04
N ASN A 69 -11.75 -7.50 5.41
CA ASN A 69 -11.94 -7.28 3.98
C ASN A 69 -11.68 -5.84 3.56
N TRP A 70 -12.03 -4.83 4.38
CA TRP A 70 -11.77 -3.43 4.03
C TRP A 70 -10.28 -3.16 3.80
N PHE A 71 -9.40 -3.78 4.59
CA PHE A 71 -7.96 -3.54 4.48
C PHE A 71 -7.34 -4.34 3.33
N ASP A 72 -7.84 -5.55 3.06
CA ASP A 72 -7.45 -6.33 1.88
C ASP A 72 -7.90 -5.64 0.58
N ILE A 73 -9.12 -5.10 0.54
CA ILE A 73 -9.61 -4.29 -0.59
C ILE A 73 -8.76 -3.02 -0.77
N ALA A 74 -8.41 -2.35 0.33
CA ALA A 74 -7.54 -1.17 0.28
C ALA A 74 -6.15 -1.54 -0.27
N ARG A 75 -5.58 -2.69 0.12
CA ARG A 75 -4.34 -3.23 -0.43
C ARG A 75 -4.45 -3.44 -1.95
N GLU A 76 -5.48 -4.13 -2.42
CA GLU A 76 -5.71 -4.34 -3.86
C GLU A 76 -5.82 -3.01 -4.61
N TYR A 77 -6.50 -2.03 -4.01
CA TYR A 77 -6.58 -0.69 -4.59
C TYR A 77 -5.20 -0.05 -4.73
N THR A 78 -4.31 -0.16 -3.72
CA THR A 78 -2.95 0.37 -3.81
C THR A 78 -2.14 -0.30 -4.92
N GLU A 79 -2.26 -1.61 -5.09
CA GLU A 79 -1.59 -2.37 -6.15
C GLU A 79 -2.04 -1.92 -7.54
N ILE A 80 -3.35 -1.87 -7.78
CA ILE A 80 -3.93 -1.42 -9.06
C ILE A 80 -3.49 0.01 -9.38
N TRP A 81 -3.55 0.92 -8.38
CA TRP A 81 -3.15 2.31 -8.55
C TRP A 81 -1.65 2.43 -8.84
N HIS A 82 -0.80 1.71 -8.11
CA HIS A 82 0.66 1.74 -8.27
C HIS A 82 1.09 1.23 -9.65
N HIS A 83 0.56 0.10 -10.08
CA HIS A 83 0.85 -0.43 -11.41
C HIS A 83 0.36 0.51 -12.53
N GLN A 84 -0.76 1.18 -12.33
CA GLN A 84 -1.20 2.24 -13.26
C GLN A 84 -0.20 3.41 -13.33
N GLN A 85 0.39 3.83 -12.21
CA GLN A 85 1.42 4.87 -12.23
C GLN A 85 2.66 4.41 -13.00
N GLN A 86 3.12 3.18 -12.78
CA GLN A 86 4.25 2.62 -13.51
C GLN A 86 4.02 2.61 -15.03
N ILE A 87 2.84 2.19 -15.48
CA ILE A 87 2.46 2.22 -16.90
C ILE A 87 2.45 3.67 -17.43
N ARG A 88 1.86 4.60 -16.69
CA ARG A 88 1.79 6.02 -17.08
C ARG A 88 3.16 6.66 -17.17
N GLU A 89 4.05 6.39 -16.24
CA GLU A 89 5.43 6.85 -16.28
C GLU A 89 6.17 6.30 -17.52
N ALA A 90 6.02 5.01 -17.81
CA ALA A 90 6.65 4.37 -18.95
C ALA A 90 6.23 4.97 -20.30
N VAL A 91 5.01 5.50 -20.41
CA VAL A 91 4.48 6.13 -21.63
C VAL A 91 4.40 7.66 -21.53
N SER A 92 5.02 8.26 -20.51
CA SER A 92 5.00 9.71 -20.24
C SER A 92 3.58 10.32 -20.19
N ALA A 93 2.62 9.55 -19.70
CA ALA A 93 1.25 10.02 -19.47
C ALA A 93 1.12 10.73 -18.11
N HIS A 94 0.14 11.61 -17.98
CA HIS A 94 -0.14 12.30 -16.72
C HIS A 94 -0.41 11.31 -15.57
N PRO A 95 0.21 11.49 -14.39
CA PRO A 95 -0.04 10.65 -13.22
C PRO A 95 -1.48 10.83 -12.70
N ILE A 96 -1.99 9.83 -11.98
CA ILE A 96 -3.29 9.88 -11.29
C ILE A 96 -3.03 10.30 -9.84
N THR A 97 -2.87 11.61 -9.60
CA THR A 97 -2.52 12.15 -8.28
C THR A 97 -3.64 13.00 -7.65
N ASP A 98 -4.81 13.07 -8.28
CA ASP A 98 -5.96 13.72 -7.68
C ASP A 98 -6.23 13.14 -6.28
N LYS A 99 -6.58 13.98 -5.32
CA LYS A 99 -6.84 13.62 -3.92
C LYS A 99 -7.72 12.38 -3.75
N LYS A 100 -8.80 12.28 -4.53
CA LYS A 100 -9.74 11.15 -4.45
C LYS A 100 -9.11 9.78 -4.77
N TYR A 101 -7.98 9.79 -5.48
CA TYR A 101 -7.27 8.57 -5.84
C TYR A 101 -6.02 8.35 -4.98
N LEU A 102 -5.23 9.40 -4.73
CA LEU A 102 -3.95 9.27 -4.03
C LEU A 102 -4.11 9.23 -2.51
N ALA A 103 -5.05 9.98 -1.93
CA ALA A 103 -5.20 10.00 -0.47
C ALA A 103 -5.53 8.62 0.11
N PRO A 104 -6.42 7.79 -0.48
CA PRO A 104 -6.63 6.41 -0.01
C PRO A 104 -5.37 5.53 -0.10
N VAL A 105 -4.52 5.74 -1.11
CA VAL A 105 -3.25 5.00 -1.25
C VAL A 105 -2.31 5.33 -0.11
N ILE A 106 -2.12 6.62 0.17
CA ILE A 106 -1.26 7.09 1.27
C ILE A 106 -1.79 6.57 2.61
N ASP A 107 -3.10 6.74 2.89
CA ASP A 107 -3.71 6.25 4.14
C ASP A 107 -3.56 4.74 4.33
N THR A 108 -3.63 3.99 3.24
CA THR A 108 -3.45 2.52 3.29
C THR A 108 -1.99 2.15 3.59
N LEU A 109 -1.05 2.74 2.86
CA LEU A 109 0.37 2.40 2.96
C LEU A 109 1.00 2.85 4.29
N ILE A 110 0.59 4.00 4.83
CA ILE A 110 1.12 4.52 6.09
C ILE A 110 0.82 3.59 7.28
N ARG A 111 -0.23 2.76 7.19
CA ARG A 111 -0.61 1.78 8.23
C ARG A 111 0.42 0.68 8.43
N ALA A 112 1.40 0.52 7.53
CA ALA A 112 2.52 -0.39 7.71
C ALA A 112 3.62 0.15 8.64
N THR A 113 3.60 1.44 8.96
CA THR A 113 4.68 2.07 9.76
C THR A 113 4.88 1.44 11.14
N PRO A 114 3.87 1.03 11.91
CA PRO A 114 4.09 0.31 13.16
C PRO A 114 4.91 -0.97 12.99
N TYR A 115 4.64 -1.72 11.94
CA TYR A 115 5.37 -2.95 11.62
C TYR A 115 6.81 -2.67 11.18
N TRP A 116 7.03 -1.68 10.34
CA TRP A 116 8.37 -1.32 9.85
C TRP A 116 9.27 -0.75 10.95
N TYR A 117 8.68 -0.03 11.90
CA TYR A 117 9.38 0.48 13.09
C TYR A 117 9.47 -0.54 14.22
N GLY A 118 8.82 -1.69 14.11
CA GLY A 118 8.83 -2.75 15.11
C GLY A 118 10.22 -3.09 15.66
N PRO A 119 11.26 -3.25 14.81
CA PRO A 119 12.63 -3.54 15.25
C PRO A 119 13.35 -2.36 15.91
N LEU A 120 12.83 -1.14 15.80
CA LEU A 120 13.47 0.05 16.37
C LEU A 120 13.23 0.11 17.88
N ASP A 121 14.30 0.09 18.64
CA ASP A 121 14.23 0.31 20.08
C ASP A 121 14.06 1.80 20.38
N ALA A 122 13.08 2.11 21.23
CA ALA A 122 12.78 3.46 21.65
C ALA A 122 12.18 3.46 23.06
N ARG A 123 12.33 4.57 23.77
CA ARG A 123 11.73 4.72 25.10
C ARG A 123 10.20 4.67 25.01
N PRO A 124 9.51 4.12 26.04
CA PRO A 124 8.06 4.19 26.11
C PRO A 124 7.57 5.65 25.95
N ASN A 125 6.46 5.82 25.24
CA ASN A 125 5.86 7.12 24.88
C ASN A 125 6.68 7.99 23.90
N THR A 126 7.77 7.51 23.31
CA THR A 126 8.39 8.20 22.16
C THR A 126 7.34 8.40 21.05
N MET A 127 7.21 9.63 20.56
CA MET A 127 6.27 10.00 19.50
C MET A 127 7.00 10.57 18.29
N LEU A 128 6.76 9.96 17.13
CA LEU A 128 7.28 10.43 15.85
C LEU A 128 6.12 11.01 15.02
N GLY A 129 6.22 12.29 14.65
CA GLY A 129 5.30 12.92 13.73
C GLY A 129 5.57 12.46 12.29
N ILE A 130 4.53 12.20 11.53
CA ILE A 130 4.62 11.95 10.08
C ILE A 130 3.67 12.94 9.43
N THR A 131 4.22 13.94 8.75
CA THR A 131 3.47 14.96 8.03
C THR A 131 3.68 14.79 6.53
N ILE A 132 2.62 14.45 5.82
CA ILE A 132 2.62 14.40 4.36
C ILE A 132 1.88 15.64 3.87
N THR A 133 2.60 16.52 3.18
CA THR A 133 2.06 17.76 2.62
C THR A 133 1.45 17.55 1.25
N GLY A 134 0.60 18.46 0.79
CA GLY A 134 -0.13 18.37 -0.48
C GLY A 134 -1.60 18.02 -0.26
N ASP A 135 -2.37 18.04 -1.34
CA ASP A 135 -3.83 17.83 -1.30
C ASP A 135 -4.24 16.42 -0.82
N SER A 136 -3.38 15.45 -1.07
CA SER A 136 -3.58 14.04 -0.69
C SER A 136 -2.93 13.67 0.63
N GLY A 137 -2.27 14.62 1.28
CA GLY A 137 -1.53 14.43 2.50
C GLY A 137 -2.39 14.36 3.76
N GLY A 138 -1.68 14.29 4.89
CA GLY A 138 -2.27 14.21 6.22
C GLY A 138 -1.19 14.19 7.29
N CYS A 139 -1.60 14.11 8.55
CA CYS A 139 -0.69 14.02 9.69
C CYS A 139 -1.00 12.74 10.49
N TRP A 140 0.04 12.06 10.91
CA TRP A 140 -0.03 10.88 11.76
C TRP A 140 1.02 10.95 12.87
N ILE A 141 0.75 10.25 13.95
CA ILE A 141 1.69 10.08 15.06
C ILE A 141 1.96 8.59 15.21
N LEU A 142 3.23 8.22 15.10
CA LEU A 142 3.69 6.88 15.42
C LEU A 142 4.23 6.90 16.85
N LYS A 143 3.54 6.23 17.77
CA LYS A 143 3.84 6.24 19.20
C LYS A 143 4.34 4.89 19.69
N ARG A 144 5.38 4.90 20.51
CA ARG A 144 5.91 3.72 21.19
C ARG A 144 5.09 3.40 22.42
N GLU A 145 4.17 2.46 22.29
CA GLU A 145 3.36 1.91 23.38
C GLU A 145 4.04 0.70 24.04
N ALA A 146 3.48 0.20 25.14
CA ALA A 146 4.03 -0.97 25.87
C ALA A 146 4.07 -2.24 24.98
N GLY A 147 3.12 -2.38 24.04
CA GLY A 147 3.03 -3.53 23.13
C GLY A 147 3.82 -3.39 21.84
N GLY A 148 4.34 -2.20 21.52
CA GLY A 148 5.00 -1.92 20.25
C GLY A 148 4.72 -0.50 19.76
N TRP A 149 4.93 -0.27 18.48
CA TRP A 149 4.57 0.98 17.84
C TRP A 149 3.10 0.95 17.41
N GLU A 150 2.40 2.05 17.63
CA GLU A 150 1.01 2.25 17.21
C GLU A 150 0.86 3.53 16.40
N LEU A 151 0.00 3.52 15.39
CA LEU A 151 -0.26 4.66 14.51
C LEU A 151 -1.57 5.34 14.88
N TYR A 152 -1.51 6.64 15.08
CA TYR A 152 -2.64 7.50 15.38
C TYR A 152 -2.81 8.56 14.29
N ASN A 153 -4.05 8.92 13.98
CA ASN A 153 -4.35 10.05 13.09
C ASN A 153 -4.23 11.38 13.83
N GLY A 154 -3.70 12.38 13.15
CA GLY A 154 -3.60 13.74 13.67
C GLY A 154 -2.17 14.18 13.96
N ALA A 155 -2.03 15.36 14.55
CA ALA A 155 -0.77 15.96 14.96
C ALA A 155 -0.75 16.17 16.48
N SER A 156 0.44 16.23 17.06
CA SER A 156 0.66 16.57 18.47
C SER A 156 1.79 17.58 18.58
N PRO A 157 1.72 18.53 19.52
CA PRO A 157 2.84 19.40 19.83
C PRO A 157 3.98 18.69 20.59
N ASP A 158 3.73 17.50 21.13
CA ASP A 158 4.65 16.77 22.02
C ASP A 158 5.41 15.66 21.27
N ILE A 159 5.68 15.84 19.98
CA ILE A 159 6.47 14.87 19.18
C ILE A 159 7.97 15.04 19.51
N ASP A 160 8.69 13.88 19.58
CA ASP A 160 10.14 13.85 19.79
C ASP A 160 10.93 14.12 18.50
N ASP A 161 10.37 13.72 17.34
CA ASP A 161 10.96 13.91 16.02
C ASP A 161 9.86 13.92 14.94
N GLU A 162 10.15 14.45 13.75
CA GLU A 162 9.19 14.58 12.67
C GLU A 162 9.77 14.22 11.32
N ILE A 163 8.98 13.53 10.52
CA ILE A 163 9.23 13.30 9.10
C ILE A 163 8.23 14.11 8.31
N VAL A 164 8.75 15.01 7.45
CA VAL A 164 7.93 15.84 6.56
C VAL A 164 8.28 15.54 5.12
N MET A 165 7.27 15.23 4.29
CA MET A 165 7.47 15.00 2.85
C MET A 165 6.22 15.40 2.06
N SER A 166 6.37 15.61 0.75
CA SER A 166 5.20 15.81 -0.13
C SER A 166 4.46 14.49 -0.38
N ASP A 167 3.21 14.58 -0.78
CA ASP A 167 2.39 13.42 -1.17
C ASP A 167 3.00 12.65 -2.37
N ASP A 168 3.62 13.35 -3.33
CA ASP A 168 4.37 12.69 -4.42
C ASP A 168 5.58 11.92 -3.89
N THR A 169 6.36 12.51 -3.00
CA THR A 169 7.50 11.81 -2.37
C THR A 169 7.02 10.63 -1.53
N ALA A 170 5.94 10.82 -0.77
CA ALA A 170 5.41 9.82 0.15
C ALA A 170 5.02 8.53 -0.58
N TRP A 171 4.19 8.61 -1.62
CA TRP A 171 3.78 7.41 -2.32
C TRP A 171 4.96 6.68 -2.98
N ARG A 172 5.91 7.43 -3.56
CA ARG A 172 7.12 6.85 -4.18
C ARG A 172 8.01 6.16 -3.14
N PHE A 173 8.16 6.76 -1.98
CA PHE A 173 8.92 6.18 -0.87
C PHE A 173 8.24 4.92 -0.32
N LEU A 174 6.94 4.99 -0.04
CA LEU A 174 6.16 3.91 0.54
C LEU A 174 6.04 2.70 -0.40
N THR A 175 6.04 2.92 -1.73
CA THR A 175 6.06 1.85 -2.74
C THR A 175 7.47 1.42 -3.17
N ARG A 176 8.52 1.99 -2.53
CA ARG A 176 9.93 1.75 -2.90
C ARG A 176 10.28 2.11 -4.34
N SER A 177 9.53 3.02 -4.95
CA SER A 177 9.79 3.52 -6.31
C SER A 177 10.96 4.51 -6.36
N ILE A 178 11.40 5.03 -5.20
CA ILE A 178 12.64 5.81 -5.04
C ILE A 178 13.54 5.19 -3.98
N SER A 179 14.85 5.27 -4.21
CA SER A 179 15.85 4.80 -3.24
C SER A 179 16.09 5.84 -2.15
N ARG A 180 16.55 5.38 -0.97
CA ARG A 180 16.95 6.23 0.17
C ARG A 180 17.94 7.35 -0.18
N ALA A 181 18.72 7.20 -1.26
CA ALA A 181 19.73 8.18 -1.67
C ALA A 181 19.17 9.40 -2.43
N ALA A 182 17.91 9.35 -2.87
CA ALA A 182 17.28 10.43 -3.64
C ALA A 182 16.44 11.40 -2.79
N GLY A 183 16.34 11.17 -1.48
CA GLY A 183 15.50 11.94 -0.55
C GLY A 183 16.28 12.73 0.51
N GLY A 184 17.55 13.05 0.26
CA GLY A 184 18.38 13.88 1.13
C GLY A 184 18.38 15.35 0.74
#